data_1c6fe8ef680cc0a3ea00c3eaefe001ae
#
_entry.id   1c6fe8ef680cc0a3ea00c3eaefe001ae
#
_cell.length_a   1.000
_cell.length_b   1.000
_cell.length_c   1.000
_cell.angle_alpha   90.00
_cell.angle_beta   90.00
_cell.angle_gamma   90.00
#
_symmetry.space_group_name_H-M   'P 1'
#
loop_
_entity.id
_entity.type
_entity.pdbx_description
1 polymer ?
#
loop_
_entity_poly.entity_id
_entity_poly.type
_entity_poly.pdbx_seq_one_letter_code
_entity_poly.pdbx_strand_id
1 'polypeptide(L)'
;SGVIVDLNAAFGNNLTFYNSAGTFLPSRPQSQIATTQTAVINDAMGLLVYLAAQFDPATASGRIQDGIASINFLTRKSATFTSVECTLTGAADTPIAAGVKAQDTSGNIYANAGAVKIGADGTVSATFNCTTPGAIECAAGTLNEIYQIVPGWDSITNPSDGVTGTPQESRSDFEARRQQSVSANGTGTTGALLAAVKSVSGVIDAYVTDNNLATDTTIAGVTVPAHG
;
A
#
# COMPACT_ATOMS: atom_id res chain seq x y z
N SER A 1 -16.87 8.10 34.32
CA SER A 1 -17.85 8.40 35.35
C SER A 1 -18.90 7.31 35.51
N GLY A 2 -19.45 6.67 34.46
CA GLY A 2 -20.38 5.54 34.58
C GLY A 2 -19.78 4.37 35.37
N VAL A 3 -18.54 3.99 35.07
CA VAL A 3 -17.83 2.91 35.79
C VAL A 3 -17.71 3.19 37.27
N ILE A 4 -17.47 4.44 37.67
CA ILE A 4 -17.40 4.82 39.10
C ILE A 4 -18.76 4.67 39.78
N VAL A 5 -19.84 5.06 39.10
CA VAL A 5 -21.22 4.91 39.62
C VAL A 5 -21.57 3.45 39.77
N ASP A 6 -21.29 2.61 38.79
CA ASP A 6 -21.59 1.18 38.80
C ASP A 6 -20.79 0.44 39.87
N LEU A 7 -19.49 0.73 40.01
CA LEU A 7 -18.64 0.17 41.05
C LEU A 7 -19.15 0.60 42.45
N ASN A 8 -19.49 1.87 42.62
CA ASN A 8 -19.97 2.34 43.92
C ASN A 8 -21.30 1.68 44.30
N ALA A 9 -22.23 1.52 43.35
CA ALA A 9 -23.48 0.82 43.55
C ALA A 9 -23.27 -0.67 43.90
N ALA A 10 -22.37 -1.36 43.17
CA ALA A 10 -22.04 -2.77 43.40
C ALA A 10 -21.48 -3.03 44.83
N PHE A 11 -20.76 -2.06 45.40
CA PHE A 11 -20.19 -2.13 46.74
C PHE A 11 -21.02 -1.38 47.81
N GLY A 12 -22.32 -1.19 47.55
CA GLY A 12 -23.25 -0.62 48.53
C GLY A 12 -23.00 0.86 48.86
N ASN A 13 -22.48 1.62 47.90
CA ASN A 13 -22.15 3.06 48.01
C ASN A 13 -21.09 3.39 49.08
N ASN A 14 -20.26 2.42 49.45
CA ASN A 14 -19.24 2.58 50.49
C ASN A 14 -17.83 2.92 49.97
N LEU A 15 -17.69 3.08 48.65
CA LEU A 15 -16.40 3.41 48.07
C LEU A 15 -16.16 4.93 48.02
N THR A 16 -14.96 5.33 48.38
CA THR A 16 -14.56 6.74 48.38
C THR A 16 -13.60 7.00 47.23
N PHE A 17 -14.11 7.57 46.17
CA PHE A 17 -13.30 7.96 44.97
C PHE A 17 -12.81 9.40 45.03
N TYR A 18 -13.49 10.25 45.76
CA TYR A 18 -13.21 11.68 45.87
C TYR A 18 -12.97 12.06 47.34
N ASN A 19 -12.19 13.12 47.59
CA ASN A 19 -12.10 13.74 48.92
C ASN A 19 -13.32 14.63 49.23
N SER A 20 -13.39 15.17 50.42
CA SER A 20 -14.46 16.09 50.85
C SER A 20 -14.55 17.38 50.01
N ALA A 21 -13.50 17.75 49.28
CA ALA A 21 -13.49 18.87 48.37
C ALA A 21 -13.86 18.49 46.90
N GLY A 22 -14.32 17.24 46.67
CA GLY A 22 -14.69 16.75 45.33
C GLY A 22 -13.54 16.42 44.41
N THR A 23 -12.31 16.31 44.92
CA THR A 23 -11.13 15.95 44.11
C THR A 23 -10.98 14.45 44.02
N PHE A 24 -10.81 13.92 42.82
CA PHE A 24 -10.57 12.50 42.57
C PHE A 24 -9.25 12.04 43.21
N LEU A 25 -9.28 10.87 43.86
CA LEU A 25 -8.15 10.30 44.58
C LEU A 25 -7.54 9.11 43.85
N PRO A 26 -6.60 9.33 42.90
CA PRO A 26 -6.08 8.29 42.02
C PRO A 26 -5.23 7.24 42.75
N SER A 27 -4.69 7.56 43.90
CA SER A 27 -3.82 6.66 44.70
C SER A 27 -4.57 5.60 45.48
N ARG A 28 -5.90 5.69 45.59
CA ARG A 28 -6.69 4.69 46.32
C ARG A 28 -6.90 3.43 45.46
N PRO A 29 -6.88 2.22 46.05
CA PRO A 29 -7.07 0.97 45.32
C PRO A 29 -8.36 0.94 44.49
N GLN A 30 -9.49 1.39 45.04
CA GLN A 30 -10.76 1.46 44.31
C GLN A 30 -10.72 2.44 43.12
N SER A 31 -10.00 3.56 43.27
CA SER A 31 -9.83 4.52 42.18
C SER A 31 -8.93 3.96 41.07
N GLN A 32 -7.92 3.16 41.41
CA GLN A 32 -7.08 2.46 40.47
C GLN A 32 -7.88 1.43 39.67
N ILE A 33 -8.75 0.66 40.34
CA ILE A 33 -9.64 -0.29 39.66
C ILE A 33 -10.57 0.46 38.70
N ALA A 34 -11.19 1.56 39.13
CA ALA A 34 -12.09 2.36 38.30
C ALA A 34 -11.38 2.96 37.08
N THR A 35 -10.17 3.49 37.27
CA THR A 35 -9.38 4.02 36.15
C THR A 35 -8.96 2.94 35.18
N THR A 36 -8.52 1.78 35.66
CA THR A 36 -8.14 0.64 34.80
C THR A 36 -9.33 0.14 34.01
N GLN A 37 -10.51 -0.05 34.64
CA GLN A 37 -11.71 -0.47 33.92
C GLN A 37 -12.17 0.58 32.91
N THR A 38 -12.09 1.88 33.26
CA THR A 38 -12.44 2.96 32.35
C THR A 38 -11.49 2.96 31.13
N ALA A 39 -10.18 2.73 31.33
CA ALA A 39 -9.22 2.62 30.24
C ALA A 39 -9.57 1.47 29.29
N VAL A 40 -9.83 0.27 29.84
CA VAL A 40 -10.22 -0.90 29.03
C VAL A 40 -11.52 -0.66 28.25
N ILE A 41 -12.52 -0.03 28.87
CA ILE A 41 -13.77 0.30 28.19
C ILE A 41 -13.53 1.34 27.10
N ASN A 42 -12.72 2.37 27.35
CA ASN A 42 -12.39 3.38 26.36
C ASN A 42 -11.62 2.77 25.17
N ASP A 43 -10.70 1.86 25.41
CA ASP A 43 -9.98 1.15 24.35
C ASP A 43 -10.93 0.30 23.50
N ALA A 44 -11.86 -0.43 24.16
CA ALA A 44 -12.89 -1.20 23.47
C ALA A 44 -13.83 -0.30 22.65
N MET A 45 -14.26 0.83 23.21
CA MET A 45 -15.09 1.81 22.49
C MET A 45 -14.34 2.44 21.32
N GLY A 46 -13.05 2.76 21.50
CA GLY A 46 -12.18 3.23 20.42
C GLY A 46 -12.10 2.24 19.26
N LEU A 47 -11.96 0.95 19.56
CA LEU A 47 -11.97 -0.11 18.58
C LEU A 47 -13.31 -0.21 17.84
N LEU A 48 -14.44 -0.07 18.54
CA LEU A 48 -15.76 -0.07 17.92
C LEU A 48 -15.97 1.13 16.98
N VAL A 49 -15.54 2.32 17.40
CA VAL A 49 -15.60 3.53 16.55
C VAL A 49 -14.71 3.37 15.33
N TYR A 50 -13.49 2.85 15.50
CA TYR A 50 -12.61 2.52 14.39
C TYR A 50 -13.27 1.52 13.43
N LEU A 51 -13.84 0.43 13.95
CA LEU A 51 -14.53 -0.57 13.13
C LEU A 51 -15.73 0.03 12.38
N ALA A 52 -16.53 0.87 13.06
CA ALA A 52 -17.65 1.56 12.41
C ALA A 52 -17.19 2.46 11.24
N ALA A 53 -16.09 3.18 11.40
CA ALA A 53 -15.51 4.00 10.35
C ALA A 53 -14.99 3.18 9.16
N GLN A 54 -14.66 1.90 9.35
CA GLN A 54 -14.20 1.04 8.27
C GLN A 54 -15.32 0.59 7.30
N PHE A 55 -16.60 0.76 7.66
CA PHE A 55 -17.70 0.50 6.74
C PHE A 55 -17.86 1.58 5.66
N ASP A 56 -17.31 2.76 5.88
CA ASP A 56 -17.27 3.81 4.86
C ASP A 56 -16.06 3.57 3.93
N PRO A 57 -16.28 3.36 2.61
CA PRO A 57 -15.19 3.18 1.65
C PRO A 57 -14.15 4.31 1.66
N ALA A 58 -14.59 5.55 1.96
CA ALA A 58 -13.72 6.72 2.00
C ALA A 58 -12.73 6.68 3.18
N THR A 59 -13.07 6.00 4.27
CA THR A 59 -12.23 5.87 5.47
C THR A 59 -11.65 4.47 5.67
N ALA A 60 -12.20 3.48 4.99
CA ALA A 60 -11.75 2.09 5.05
C ALA A 60 -10.26 1.94 4.70
N SER A 61 -9.59 1.01 5.35
CA SER A 61 -8.17 0.77 5.16
C SER A 61 -7.82 -0.73 5.23
N GLY A 62 -6.66 -1.10 4.69
CA GLY A 62 -6.13 -2.46 4.74
C GLY A 62 -7.12 -3.49 4.19
N ARG A 63 -7.29 -4.60 4.92
CA ARG A 63 -8.12 -5.73 4.50
C ARG A 63 -9.61 -5.39 4.34
N ILE A 64 -10.11 -4.41 5.09
CA ILE A 64 -11.53 -4.02 4.99
C ILE A 64 -11.75 -3.26 3.68
N GLN A 65 -10.86 -2.34 3.32
CA GLN A 65 -10.89 -1.68 2.01
C GLN A 65 -10.76 -2.70 0.86
N ASP A 66 -9.87 -3.69 1.00
CA ASP A 66 -9.70 -4.75 0.00
C ASP A 66 -10.99 -5.59 -0.14
N GLY A 67 -11.66 -5.89 0.99
CA GLY A 67 -12.97 -6.56 1.01
C GLY A 67 -14.07 -5.76 0.31
N ILE A 68 -14.16 -4.46 0.57
CA ILE A 68 -15.11 -3.57 -0.09
C ILE A 68 -14.85 -3.53 -1.61
N ALA A 69 -13.58 -3.43 -2.01
CA ALA A 69 -13.22 -3.37 -3.42
C ALA A 69 -13.46 -4.71 -4.14
N SER A 70 -13.35 -5.84 -3.45
CA SER A 70 -13.61 -7.17 -4.01
C SER A 70 -15.08 -7.36 -4.43
N ILE A 71 -16.03 -6.62 -3.86
CA ILE A 71 -17.43 -6.57 -4.30
C ILE A 71 -17.53 -6.09 -5.75
N ASN A 72 -16.59 -5.23 -6.17
CA ASN A 72 -16.47 -4.72 -7.53
C ASN A 72 -15.40 -5.49 -8.35
N PHE A 73 -15.01 -6.69 -7.92
CA PHE A 73 -13.99 -7.53 -8.55
C PHE A 73 -12.61 -6.85 -8.68
N LEU A 74 -12.31 -5.90 -7.80
CA LEU A 74 -11.03 -5.21 -7.77
C LEU A 74 -10.11 -5.80 -6.71
N THR A 75 -8.84 -5.97 -7.08
CA THR A 75 -7.75 -6.32 -6.19
C THR A 75 -6.71 -5.19 -6.17
N ARG A 76 -6.11 -4.94 -5.02
CA ARG A 76 -5.03 -3.95 -4.87
C ARG A 76 -3.83 -4.38 -5.70
N LYS A 77 -3.22 -3.44 -6.43
CA LYS A 77 -1.97 -3.68 -7.14
C LYS A 77 -0.86 -3.91 -6.13
N SER A 78 -0.23 -5.07 -6.21
CA SER A 78 0.90 -5.42 -5.35
C SER A 78 2.14 -4.61 -5.74
N ALA A 79 3.04 -4.42 -4.77
CA ALA A 79 4.37 -3.91 -5.07
C ALA A 79 5.11 -4.85 -6.03
N THR A 80 5.94 -4.28 -6.90
CA THR A 80 6.85 -5.03 -7.77
C THR A 80 8.29 -4.89 -7.28
N PHE A 81 9.16 -5.76 -7.74
CA PHE A 81 10.57 -5.76 -7.36
C PHE A 81 11.39 -5.00 -8.41
N THR A 82 12.45 -4.33 -7.97
CA THR A 82 13.46 -3.79 -8.87
C THR A 82 14.22 -4.93 -9.52
N SER A 83 14.40 -4.86 -10.84
CA SER A 83 15.11 -5.86 -11.66
C SER A 83 16.32 -5.23 -12.29
N VAL A 84 17.45 -5.91 -12.21
CA VAL A 84 18.77 -5.38 -12.66
C VAL A 84 19.48 -6.43 -13.51
N GLU A 85 19.95 -6.03 -14.67
CA GLU A 85 20.82 -6.86 -15.50
C GLU A 85 22.25 -6.72 -15.01
N CYS A 86 22.90 -7.82 -14.66
CA CYS A 86 24.24 -7.85 -14.10
C CYS A 86 25.19 -8.68 -14.94
N THR A 87 26.45 -8.29 -15.00
CA THR A 87 27.54 -9.09 -15.49
C THR A 87 28.26 -9.74 -14.32
N LEU A 88 28.31 -11.06 -14.33
CA LEU A 88 29.04 -11.88 -13.35
C LEU A 88 30.37 -12.29 -13.99
N THR A 89 31.45 -12.23 -13.21
CA THR A 89 32.79 -12.65 -13.65
C THR A 89 33.32 -13.74 -12.73
N GLY A 90 34.01 -14.71 -13.29
CA GLY A 90 34.60 -15.80 -12.49
C GLY A 90 35.17 -16.93 -13.34
N ALA A 91 35.44 -18.06 -12.70
CA ALA A 91 35.97 -19.22 -13.39
C ALA A 91 34.96 -19.81 -14.38
N ALA A 92 35.43 -20.19 -15.57
CA ALA A 92 34.61 -20.81 -16.58
C ALA A 92 33.90 -22.05 -16.01
N ASP A 93 32.69 -22.30 -16.51
CA ASP A 93 31.85 -23.42 -16.12
C ASP A 93 31.31 -23.37 -14.66
N THR A 94 31.55 -22.30 -13.93
CA THR A 94 30.99 -22.13 -12.58
C THR A 94 29.47 -21.96 -12.62
N PRO A 95 28.71 -22.85 -11.96
CA PRO A 95 27.24 -22.72 -11.90
C PRO A 95 26.84 -21.70 -10.81
N ILE A 96 26.01 -20.72 -11.18
CA ILE A 96 25.38 -19.76 -10.27
C ILE A 96 23.89 -20.15 -10.18
N ALA A 97 23.47 -20.67 -9.05
CA ALA A 97 22.09 -21.10 -8.86
C ALA A 97 21.12 -19.91 -8.80
N ALA A 98 19.85 -20.19 -9.12
CA ALA A 98 18.78 -19.23 -8.84
C ALA A 98 18.71 -18.94 -7.33
N GLY A 99 18.43 -17.70 -6.96
CA GLY A 99 18.33 -17.27 -5.57
C GLY A 99 19.66 -16.93 -4.89
N VAL A 100 20.81 -17.11 -5.54
CA VAL A 100 22.11 -16.63 -5.04
C VAL A 100 22.07 -15.11 -4.92
N LYS A 101 22.64 -14.59 -3.84
CA LYS A 101 22.45 -13.19 -3.41
C LYS A 101 23.68 -12.34 -3.66
N ALA A 102 23.41 -11.11 -4.11
CA ALA A 102 24.38 -10.00 -4.19
C ALA A 102 23.80 -8.79 -3.45
N GLN A 103 24.64 -7.81 -3.14
CA GLN A 103 24.28 -6.60 -2.40
C GLN A 103 24.75 -5.37 -3.16
N ASP A 104 23.93 -4.31 -3.10
CA ASP A 104 24.32 -3.01 -3.58
C ASP A 104 25.05 -2.17 -2.50
N THR A 105 25.61 -1.05 -2.91
CA THR A 105 26.30 -0.11 -2.01
C THR A 105 25.38 0.53 -0.97
N SER A 106 24.06 0.43 -1.13
CA SER A 106 23.05 0.93 -0.20
C SER A 106 22.59 -0.13 0.81
N GLY A 107 23.08 -1.37 0.69
CA GLY A 107 22.73 -2.48 1.57
C GLY A 107 21.50 -3.27 1.12
N ASN A 108 20.91 -2.98 -0.04
CA ASN A 108 19.80 -3.76 -0.56
C ASN A 108 20.31 -5.09 -1.13
N ILE A 109 19.55 -6.15 -0.88
CA ILE A 109 19.90 -7.49 -1.32
C ILE A 109 19.13 -7.85 -2.58
N TYR A 110 19.84 -8.38 -3.56
CA TYR A 110 19.30 -8.85 -4.84
C TYR A 110 19.57 -10.35 -4.98
N ALA A 111 18.61 -11.07 -5.53
CA ALA A 111 18.71 -12.50 -5.78
C ALA A 111 18.68 -12.80 -7.27
N ASN A 112 19.53 -13.71 -7.71
CA ASN A 112 19.55 -14.19 -9.09
C ASN A 112 18.21 -14.80 -9.49
N ALA A 113 17.59 -14.29 -10.54
CA ALA A 113 16.27 -14.71 -11.00
C ALA A 113 16.26 -16.13 -11.59
N GLY A 114 17.35 -16.55 -12.21
CA GLY A 114 17.49 -17.85 -12.87
C GLY A 114 18.88 -18.44 -12.71
N ALA A 115 19.01 -19.75 -12.76
CA ALA A 115 20.31 -20.39 -12.75
C ALA A 115 21.07 -20.08 -14.05
N VAL A 116 22.32 -19.65 -13.92
CA VAL A 116 23.24 -19.36 -15.05
C VAL A 116 24.58 -20.08 -14.85
N LYS A 117 25.37 -20.15 -15.88
CA LYS A 117 26.71 -20.72 -15.84
C LYS A 117 27.71 -19.75 -16.47
N ILE A 118 28.82 -19.50 -15.80
CA ILE A 118 29.86 -18.62 -16.31
C ILE A 118 30.43 -19.21 -17.60
N GLY A 119 30.50 -18.39 -18.65
CA GLY A 119 30.99 -18.78 -19.97
C GLY A 119 32.48 -19.10 -19.99
N ALA A 120 32.96 -19.62 -21.14
CA ALA A 120 34.36 -19.91 -21.34
C ALA A 120 35.24 -18.62 -21.39
N ASP A 121 34.62 -17.48 -21.65
CA ASP A 121 35.21 -16.13 -21.59
C ASP A 121 35.33 -15.56 -20.18
N GLY A 122 34.90 -16.33 -19.17
CA GLY A 122 34.91 -15.93 -17.76
C GLY A 122 33.79 -15.00 -17.36
N THR A 123 32.77 -14.78 -18.23
CA THR A 123 31.66 -13.85 -17.95
C THR A 123 30.30 -14.47 -18.24
N VAL A 124 29.24 -13.93 -17.63
CA VAL A 124 27.83 -14.23 -17.97
C VAL A 124 26.93 -13.09 -17.55
N SER A 125 25.92 -12.79 -18.35
CA SER A 125 24.83 -11.90 -17.94
C SER A 125 23.75 -12.66 -17.17
N ALA A 126 23.24 -12.04 -16.10
CA ALA A 126 22.15 -12.58 -15.32
C ALA A 126 21.27 -11.45 -14.76
N THR A 127 19.98 -11.72 -14.66
CA THR A 127 19.02 -10.81 -14.07
C THR A 127 18.93 -11.04 -12.56
N PHE A 128 19.08 -9.98 -11.78
CA PHE A 128 18.92 -9.98 -10.33
C PHE A 128 17.70 -9.18 -9.94
N ASN A 129 16.87 -9.72 -9.07
CA ASN A 129 15.70 -9.04 -8.52
C ASN A 129 15.96 -8.67 -7.06
N CYS A 130 15.62 -7.43 -6.69
CA CYS A 130 15.66 -7.01 -5.29
C CYS A 130 14.77 -7.93 -4.46
N THR A 131 15.22 -8.30 -3.28
CA THR A 131 14.43 -9.16 -2.37
C THR A 131 13.35 -8.39 -1.62
N THR A 132 13.46 -7.07 -1.59
CA THR A 132 12.47 -6.17 -0.99
C THR A 132 11.62 -5.55 -2.10
N PRO A 133 10.28 -5.66 -2.05
CA PRO A 133 9.42 -5.03 -3.03
C PRO A 133 9.33 -3.51 -2.81
N GLY A 134 9.13 -2.77 -3.89
CA GLY A 134 8.98 -1.31 -3.83
C GLY A 134 9.87 -0.58 -4.83
N ALA A 135 9.82 0.74 -4.78
CA ALA A 135 10.61 1.62 -5.63
C ALA A 135 12.04 1.77 -5.09
N ILE A 136 12.82 0.71 -5.18
CA ILE A 136 14.24 0.71 -4.79
C ILE A 136 15.07 0.99 -6.04
N GLU A 137 15.73 2.13 -6.08
CA GLU A 137 16.61 2.50 -7.18
C GLU A 137 17.94 1.72 -7.10
N CYS A 138 18.44 1.29 -8.24
CA CYS A 138 19.75 0.66 -8.38
C CYS A 138 20.46 1.30 -9.57
N ALA A 139 21.33 2.26 -9.30
CA ALA A 139 22.10 2.95 -10.30
C ALA A 139 23.19 2.04 -10.89
N ALA A 140 23.67 2.35 -12.10
CA ALA A 140 24.76 1.62 -12.74
C ALA A 140 26.00 1.53 -11.82
N GLY A 141 26.60 0.34 -11.73
CA GLY A 141 27.79 0.05 -10.94
C GLY A 141 27.58 -0.06 -9.43
N THR A 142 26.35 0.12 -8.93
CA THR A 142 26.08 0.05 -7.46
C THR A 142 25.90 -1.37 -6.95
N LEU A 143 25.43 -2.31 -7.76
CA LEU A 143 25.32 -3.73 -7.41
C LEU A 143 26.65 -4.43 -7.70
N ASN A 144 27.56 -4.40 -6.71
CA ASN A 144 28.94 -4.80 -6.88
C ASN A 144 29.51 -5.69 -5.76
N GLU A 145 28.69 -6.09 -4.77
CA GLU A 145 29.12 -6.94 -3.67
C GLU A 145 28.47 -8.33 -3.75
N ILE A 146 29.27 -9.38 -3.57
CA ILE A 146 28.79 -10.76 -3.46
C ILE A 146 28.33 -10.99 -2.01
N TYR A 147 27.03 -11.07 -1.77
CA TYR A 147 26.47 -11.35 -0.45
C TYR A 147 26.59 -12.83 -0.07
N GLN A 148 26.37 -13.71 -1.03
CA GLN A 148 26.48 -15.17 -0.83
C GLN A 148 27.64 -15.71 -1.67
N ILE A 149 28.69 -16.18 -1.01
CA ILE A 149 29.90 -16.67 -1.66
C ILE A 149 29.59 -17.98 -2.40
N VAL A 150 29.94 -18.02 -3.68
CA VAL A 150 29.94 -19.21 -4.54
C VAL A 150 31.34 -19.43 -5.04
N PRO A 151 31.97 -20.61 -4.79
CA PRO A 151 33.33 -20.89 -5.28
C PRO A 151 33.43 -20.74 -6.78
N GLY A 152 34.39 -19.94 -7.26
CA GLY A 152 34.56 -19.64 -8.68
C GLY A 152 33.78 -18.45 -9.21
N TRP A 153 32.98 -17.77 -8.39
CA TRP A 153 32.37 -16.48 -8.70
C TRP A 153 33.16 -15.36 -8.04
N ASP A 154 33.81 -14.51 -8.84
CA ASP A 154 34.78 -13.52 -8.35
C ASP A 154 34.19 -12.13 -8.18
N SER A 155 33.31 -11.69 -9.10
CA SER A 155 32.71 -10.37 -9.03
C SER A 155 31.35 -10.28 -9.74
N ILE A 156 30.61 -9.22 -9.40
CA ILE A 156 29.36 -8.82 -10.03
C ILE A 156 29.38 -7.32 -10.27
N THR A 157 28.76 -6.87 -11.35
CA THR A 157 28.50 -5.45 -11.62
C THR A 157 27.25 -5.31 -12.49
N ASN A 158 26.50 -4.23 -12.29
CA ASN A 158 25.43 -3.85 -13.19
C ASN A 158 25.91 -2.71 -14.10
N PRO A 159 26.02 -2.95 -15.41
CA PRO A 159 26.53 -1.95 -16.36
C PRO A 159 25.55 -0.80 -16.60
N SER A 160 24.29 -0.98 -16.29
CA SER A 160 23.21 0.00 -16.47
C SER A 160 22.32 0.08 -15.24
N ASP A 161 21.51 1.13 -15.19
CA ASP A 161 20.50 1.28 -14.12
C ASP A 161 19.50 0.13 -14.15
N GLY A 162 19.03 -0.27 -12.99
CA GLY A 162 17.96 -1.24 -12.86
C GLY A 162 16.59 -0.66 -13.21
N VAL A 163 15.69 -1.54 -13.63
CA VAL A 163 14.28 -1.21 -13.78
C VAL A 163 13.66 -1.16 -12.39
N THR A 164 13.40 0.05 -11.91
CA THR A 164 12.87 0.28 -10.56
C THR A 164 11.49 -0.34 -10.39
N GLY A 165 11.28 -1.06 -9.30
CA GLY A 165 9.98 -1.60 -8.91
C GLY A 165 8.98 -0.50 -8.55
N THR A 166 7.74 -0.87 -8.36
CA THR A 166 6.68 0.03 -7.93
C THR A 166 6.23 -0.30 -6.51
N PRO A 167 5.89 0.69 -5.69
CA PRO A 167 5.29 0.44 -4.38
C PRO A 167 3.89 -0.17 -4.53
N GLN A 168 3.41 -0.80 -3.47
CA GLN A 168 2.03 -1.24 -3.41
C GLN A 168 1.09 -0.03 -3.60
N GLU A 169 0.01 -0.24 -4.33
CA GLU A 169 -1.02 0.77 -4.56
C GLU A 169 -1.49 1.38 -3.24
N SER A 170 -1.44 2.71 -3.16
CA SER A 170 -1.83 3.43 -1.96
C SER A 170 -3.33 3.28 -1.66
N ARG A 171 -3.72 3.57 -0.41
CA ARG A 171 -5.13 3.58 -0.02
C ARG A 171 -5.95 4.54 -0.90
N SER A 172 -5.43 5.73 -1.15
CA SER A 172 -6.10 6.78 -1.94
C SER A 172 -6.26 6.39 -3.41
N ASP A 173 -5.20 5.84 -4.02
CA ASP A 173 -5.22 5.45 -5.43
C ASP A 173 -6.15 4.26 -5.67
N PHE A 174 -6.14 3.30 -4.72
CA PHE A 174 -7.04 2.16 -4.77
C PHE A 174 -8.51 2.58 -4.65
N GLU A 175 -8.83 3.53 -3.75
CA GLU A 175 -10.18 4.06 -3.62
C GLU A 175 -10.60 4.84 -4.87
N ALA A 176 -9.71 5.68 -5.42
CA ALA A 176 -9.98 6.39 -6.67
C ALA A 176 -10.28 5.42 -7.82
N ARG A 177 -9.50 4.33 -7.94
CA ARG A 177 -9.71 3.30 -8.94
C ARG A 177 -11.02 2.53 -8.72
N ARG A 178 -11.39 2.27 -7.45
CA ARG A 178 -12.67 1.66 -7.11
C ARG A 178 -13.84 2.55 -7.55
N GLN A 179 -13.78 3.84 -7.25
CA GLN A 179 -14.83 4.80 -7.67
C GLN A 179 -14.93 4.88 -9.19
N GLN A 180 -13.80 4.90 -9.90
CA GLN A 180 -13.80 4.88 -11.38
C GLN A 180 -14.43 3.61 -11.94
N SER A 181 -14.13 2.44 -11.36
CA SER A 181 -14.73 1.17 -11.77
C SER A 181 -16.24 1.14 -11.58
N VAL A 182 -16.74 1.68 -10.47
CA VAL A 182 -18.20 1.79 -10.24
C VAL A 182 -18.83 2.75 -11.25
N SER A 183 -18.18 3.87 -11.53
CA SER A 183 -18.66 4.85 -12.53
C SER A 183 -18.69 4.27 -13.93
N ALA A 184 -17.70 3.45 -14.30
CA ALA A 184 -17.64 2.81 -15.62
C ALA A 184 -18.77 1.79 -15.84
N ASN A 185 -19.28 1.18 -14.77
CA ASN A 185 -20.41 0.25 -14.84
C ASN A 185 -21.78 0.95 -14.89
N GLY A 186 -21.83 2.27 -14.69
CA GLY A 186 -23.00 3.08 -14.89
C GLY A 186 -23.31 3.21 -16.40
N THR A 187 -24.57 3.07 -16.80
CA THR A 187 -24.98 3.32 -18.18
C THR A 187 -25.62 4.71 -18.31
N GLY A 188 -25.17 5.50 -19.29
CA GLY A 188 -25.79 6.79 -19.61
C GLY A 188 -25.43 7.95 -18.68
N THR A 189 -24.43 7.83 -17.82
CA THR A 189 -23.94 8.95 -17.00
C THR A 189 -22.66 9.54 -17.58
N THR A 190 -22.45 10.84 -17.39
CA THR A 190 -21.18 11.53 -17.78
C THR A 190 -19.96 10.87 -17.16
N GLY A 191 -20.10 10.37 -15.91
CA GLY A 191 -19.05 9.62 -15.23
C GLY A 191 -18.69 8.29 -15.91
N ALA A 192 -19.67 7.55 -16.39
CA ALA A 192 -19.45 6.31 -17.12
C ALA A 192 -18.76 6.55 -18.48
N LEU A 193 -19.18 7.59 -19.19
CA LEU A 193 -18.56 8.01 -20.47
C LEU A 193 -17.10 8.45 -20.23
N LEU A 194 -16.84 9.26 -19.20
CA LEU A 194 -15.49 9.68 -18.84
C LEU A 194 -14.59 8.49 -18.49
N ALA A 195 -15.10 7.53 -17.71
CA ALA A 195 -14.35 6.33 -17.35
C ALA A 195 -14.07 5.45 -18.58
N ALA A 196 -15.03 5.30 -19.48
CA ALA A 196 -14.87 4.55 -20.71
C ALA A 196 -13.80 5.20 -21.62
N VAL A 197 -13.83 6.52 -21.79
CA VAL A 197 -12.84 7.26 -22.59
C VAL A 197 -11.45 7.15 -21.98
N LYS A 198 -11.31 7.32 -20.67
CA LYS A 198 -10.00 7.19 -19.95
C LYS A 198 -9.46 5.76 -19.93
N SER A 199 -10.28 4.76 -20.21
CA SER A 199 -9.83 3.36 -20.32
C SER A 199 -9.13 3.05 -21.65
N VAL A 200 -9.25 3.93 -22.65
CA VAL A 200 -8.62 3.76 -23.96
C VAL A 200 -7.12 4.04 -23.84
N SER A 201 -6.31 3.10 -24.30
CA SER A 201 -4.84 3.25 -24.28
C SER A 201 -4.39 4.48 -25.07
N GLY A 202 -3.55 5.31 -24.44
CA GLY A 202 -3.04 6.55 -25.03
C GLY A 202 -3.83 7.81 -24.67
N VAL A 203 -4.99 7.71 -24.02
CA VAL A 203 -5.72 8.87 -23.48
C VAL A 203 -5.10 9.28 -22.16
N ILE A 204 -4.52 10.48 -22.12
CA ILE A 204 -3.87 11.06 -20.94
C ILE A 204 -4.90 11.75 -20.06
N ASP A 205 -5.81 12.51 -20.68
CA ASP A 205 -6.91 13.18 -19.98
C ASP A 205 -8.14 13.32 -20.89
N ALA A 206 -9.32 13.44 -20.28
CA ALA A 206 -10.59 13.59 -20.98
C ALA A 206 -11.56 14.39 -20.14
N TYR A 207 -12.39 15.18 -20.80
CA TYR A 207 -13.48 15.91 -20.20
C TYR A 207 -14.80 15.51 -20.86
N VAL A 208 -15.81 15.20 -20.05
CA VAL A 208 -17.15 14.85 -20.50
C VAL A 208 -18.14 15.76 -19.81
N THR A 209 -19.03 16.37 -20.58
CA THR A 209 -20.11 17.20 -20.06
C THR A 209 -21.38 16.94 -20.87
N ASP A 210 -22.51 17.20 -20.27
CA ASP A 210 -23.82 17.15 -20.90
C ASP A 210 -24.48 18.55 -20.86
N ASN A 211 -25.45 18.78 -21.73
CA ASN A 211 -26.29 19.94 -21.72
C ASN A 211 -27.71 19.54 -21.38
N ASN A 212 -28.11 19.77 -20.14
CA ASN A 212 -29.48 19.48 -19.67
C ASN A 212 -30.48 20.63 -19.92
N LEU A 213 -30.03 21.69 -20.61
CA LEU A 213 -30.88 22.83 -20.95
C LEU A 213 -31.69 22.54 -22.24
N ALA A 214 -32.80 23.25 -22.37
CA ALA A 214 -33.65 23.17 -23.59
C ALA A 214 -33.10 23.99 -24.77
N THR A 215 -31.91 24.56 -24.65
CA THR A 215 -31.24 25.37 -25.66
C THR A 215 -29.80 24.93 -25.85
N ASP A 216 -29.28 25.12 -27.07
CA ASP A 216 -27.89 24.86 -27.35
C ASP A 216 -26.97 25.74 -26.47
N THR A 217 -25.92 25.18 -25.92
CA THR A 217 -25.00 25.89 -25.03
C THR A 217 -23.56 25.61 -25.45
N THR A 218 -22.72 26.65 -25.46
CA THR A 218 -21.29 26.47 -25.73
C THR A 218 -20.53 26.24 -24.41
N ILE A 219 -19.93 25.04 -24.29
CA ILE A 219 -19.16 24.63 -23.13
C ILE A 219 -17.72 24.34 -23.58
N ALA A 220 -16.74 25.02 -22.99
CA ALA A 220 -15.32 24.90 -23.35
C ALA A 220 -15.02 25.08 -24.87
N GLY A 221 -15.78 25.94 -25.55
CA GLY A 221 -15.60 26.22 -26.97
C GLY A 221 -16.30 25.24 -27.92
N VAL A 222 -17.02 24.23 -27.41
CA VAL A 222 -17.83 23.29 -28.20
C VAL A 222 -19.31 23.57 -27.99
N THR A 223 -20.08 23.68 -29.10
CA THR A 223 -21.53 23.82 -29.00
C THR A 223 -22.13 22.43 -28.72
N VAL A 224 -22.75 22.29 -27.56
CA VAL A 224 -23.50 21.10 -27.14
C VAL A 224 -24.97 21.36 -27.38
N PRO A 225 -25.65 20.55 -28.20
CA PRO A 225 -27.06 20.75 -28.51
C PRO A 225 -27.95 20.62 -27.28
N ALA A 226 -29.15 21.14 -27.37
CA ALA A 226 -30.17 21.02 -26.33
C ALA A 226 -30.41 19.54 -25.98
N HIS A 227 -30.43 19.21 -24.68
CA HIS A 227 -30.58 17.84 -24.19
C HIS A 227 -29.54 16.84 -24.75
N GLY A 228 -28.32 17.32 -25.08
CA GLY A 228 -27.21 16.54 -25.62
C GLY A 228 -26.10 16.25 -24.60
#